data_6d5c5d1123121f7cc294da8d05643247
#
_entry.id   6d5c5d1123121f7cc294da8d05643247
#
_cell.length_a   1.000
_cell.length_b   1.000
_cell.length_c   1.000
_cell.angle_alpha   90.00
_cell.angle_beta   90.00
_cell.angle_gamma   90.00
#
_symmetry.space_group_name_H-M   'P 1'
#
loop_
_entity.id
_entity.type
_entity.pdbx_description
1 polymer ?
#
loop_
_entity_poly.entity_id
_entity_poly.type
_entity_poly.pdbx_seq_one_letter_code
_entity_poly.pdbx_strand_id
1 'polypeptide(L)'
;LTKSEEIADFPSNEVKIYLCGPTVQSPPHIGHGRSAVVFDFLFRYLKYLGKEIIVARNITDIDDKIIEKSLEQGVTYSELTKNVSKEFIQAYAALNCLKPTYEPKATESIDEIIDFIKILEEKDIAYQTSSGVYFDITRYSKYLELSGRSIEDLLSGTRVEFIEGKKNNEDFALWKLAKENEPSWKSPWGQGRPGWHICLLYTSPSPRDFTE
;
A
#
# COMPACT_ATOMS: atom_id res chain seq x y z
N LEU A 1 -11.32 1.69 -11.57
CA LEU A 1 -12.33 2.38 -12.38
C LEU A 1 -11.57 3.31 -13.32
N THR A 2 -11.40 2.86 -14.56
CA THR A 2 -10.93 3.74 -15.64
C THR A 2 -11.97 4.85 -15.84
N LYS A 3 -11.55 6.05 -16.23
CA LYS A 3 -12.45 7.13 -16.62
C LYS A 3 -13.14 6.87 -17.97
N SER A 4 -12.90 5.70 -18.58
CA SER A 4 -13.59 5.29 -19.81
C SER A 4 -15.01 4.85 -19.48
N GLU A 5 -15.96 5.22 -20.31
CA GLU A 5 -17.37 4.76 -20.23
C GLU A 5 -17.51 3.30 -20.71
N GLU A 6 -16.41 2.62 -21.00
CA GLU A 6 -16.42 1.22 -21.43
C GLU A 6 -16.81 0.32 -20.26
N ILE A 7 -17.80 -0.52 -20.50
CA ILE A 7 -18.20 -1.55 -19.54
C ILE A 7 -17.05 -2.56 -19.47
N ALA A 8 -16.49 -2.74 -18.28
CA ALA A 8 -15.49 -3.75 -18.05
C ALA A 8 -16.13 -5.14 -18.27
N ASP A 9 -15.66 -5.86 -19.28
CA ASP A 9 -16.00 -7.27 -19.43
C ASP A 9 -15.12 -8.09 -18.48
N PHE A 10 -15.75 -9.02 -17.76
CA PHE A 10 -15.05 -10.00 -16.93
C PHE A 10 -15.11 -11.36 -17.64
N PRO A 11 -14.22 -11.62 -18.60
CA PRO A 11 -14.27 -12.85 -19.42
C PRO A 11 -14.02 -14.10 -18.56
N SER A 12 -13.29 -13.96 -17.47
CA SER A 12 -13.05 -15.02 -16.49
C SER A 12 -14.22 -15.18 -15.53
N ASN A 13 -14.49 -16.42 -15.12
CA ASN A 13 -15.39 -16.69 -13.98
C ASN A 13 -14.77 -16.24 -12.65
N GLU A 14 -13.45 -16.20 -12.55
CA GLU A 14 -12.70 -15.72 -11.39
C GLU A 14 -12.41 -14.22 -11.53
N VAL A 15 -12.75 -13.45 -10.50
CA VAL A 15 -12.48 -12.01 -10.40
C VAL A 15 -11.56 -11.74 -9.22
N LYS A 16 -10.35 -11.25 -9.50
CA LYS A 16 -9.37 -10.87 -8.49
C LYS A 16 -9.47 -9.37 -8.20
N ILE A 17 -9.62 -9.04 -6.93
CA ILE A 17 -9.78 -7.65 -6.47
C ILE A 17 -8.75 -7.36 -5.41
N TYR A 18 -7.99 -6.28 -5.62
CA TYR A 18 -7.11 -5.73 -4.60
C TYR A 18 -7.71 -4.45 -4.02
N LEU A 19 -7.74 -4.35 -2.70
CA LEU A 19 -8.15 -3.17 -1.96
C LEU A 19 -7.01 -2.65 -1.10
N CYS A 20 -6.75 -1.34 -1.20
CA CYS A 20 -5.90 -0.69 -0.21
C CYS A 20 -6.58 -0.77 1.16
N GLY A 21 -5.94 -1.45 2.09
CA GLY A 21 -6.38 -1.56 3.46
C GLY A 21 -5.98 -0.36 4.33
N PRO A 22 -6.35 -0.36 5.60
CA PRO A 22 -6.06 0.74 6.49
C PRO A 22 -4.59 0.79 6.91
N THR A 23 -4.10 2.01 7.18
CA THR A 23 -2.93 2.22 8.02
C THR A 23 -3.41 2.23 9.46
N VAL A 24 -3.01 1.23 10.25
CA VAL A 24 -3.58 0.96 11.59
C VAL A 24 -2.95 1.82 12.68
N GLN A 25 -3.01 3.14 12.51
CA GLN A 25 -2.48 4.15 13.42
C GLN A 25 -3.50 4.63 14.47
N SER A 26 -4.80 4.49 14.18
CA SER A 26 -5.91 4.97 15.02
C SER A 26 -7.16 4.14 14.77
N PRO A 27 -8.13 4.17 15.68
CA PRO A 27 -9.42 3.47 15.52
C PRO A 27 -10.11 3.76 14.20
N PRO A 28 -10.92 2.82 13.68
CA PRO A 28 -11.69 3.04 12.47
C PRO A 28 -12.72 4.16 12.66
N HIS A 29 -12.97 4.92 11.60
CA HIS A 29 -14.02 5.93 11.56
C HIS A 29 -14.99 5.66 10.39
N ILE A 30 -16.06 6.46 10.30
CA ILE A 30 -17.14 6.27 9.33
C ILE A 30 -16.64 6.20 7.87
N GLY A 31 -15.54 6.90 7.54
CA GLY A 31 -14.95 6.85 6.20
C GLY A 31 -14.42 5.45 5.85
N HIS A 32 -13.80 4.77 6.81
CA HIS A 32 -13.36 3.37 6.63
C HIS A 32 -14.57 2.43 6.48
N GLY A 33 -15.61 2.62 7.29
CA GLY A 33 -16.86 1.86 7.19
C GLY A 33 -17.54 2.05 5.85
N ARG A 34 -17.63 3.29 5.35
CA ARG A 34 -18.19 3.59 4.02
C ARG A 34 -17.45 2.84 2.91
N SER A 35 -16.14 2.89 2.91
CA SER A 35 -15.33 2.17 1.93
C SER A 35 -15.59 0.67 1.98
N ALA A 36 -15.57 0.09 3.19
CA ALA A 36 -15.81 -1.35 3.37
C ALA A 36 -17.18 -1.79 2.84
N VAL A 37 -18.24 -1.04 3.16
CA VAL A 37 -19.60 -1.37 2.71
C VAL A 37 -19.78 -1.24 1.19
N VAL A 38 -19.18 -0.21 0.58
CA VAL A 38 -19.26 -0.02 -0.88
C VAL A 38 -18.61 -1.21 -1.62
N PHE A 39 -17.43 -1.65 -1.17
CA PHE A 39 -16.78 -2.79 -1.79
C PHE A 39 -17.46 -4.12 -1.43
N ASP A 40 -18.00 -4.26 -0.22
CA ASP A 40 -18.79 -5.44 0.15
C ASP A 40 -20.03 -5.61 -0.74
N PHE A 41 -20.69 -4.51 -1.07
CA PHE A 41 -21.79 -4.53 -2.04
C PHE A 41 -21.33 -5.06 -3.40
N LEU A 42 -20.20 -4.59 -3.91
CA LEU A 42 -19.62 -5.08 -5.17
C LEU A 42 -19.31 -6.58 -5.09
N PHE A 43 -18.71 -7.06 -3.98
CA PHE A 43 -18.39 -8.48 -3.81
C PHE A 43 -19.66 -9.35 -3.83
N ARG A 44 -20.70 -8.94 -3.11
CA ARG A 44 -21.99 -9.65 -3.07
C ARG A 44 -22.65 -9.65 -4.44
N TYR A 45 -22.58 -8.53 -5.16
CA TYR A 45 -23.15 -8.43 -6.50
C TYR A 45 -22.44 -9.35 -7.49
N LEU A 46 -21.11 -9.38 -7.49
CA LEU A 46 -20.33 -10.29 -8.34
C LEU A 46 -20.64 -11.76 -8.01
N LYS A 47 -20.73 -12.11 -6.72
CA LYS A 47 -21.17 -13.46 -6.31
C LYS A 47 -22.59 -13.78 -6.78
N TYR A 48 -23.52 -12.83 -6.71
CA TYR A 48 -24.87 -13.00 -7.23
C TYR A 48 -24.88 -13.28 -8.73
N LEU A 49 -23.95 -12.68 -9.49
CA LEU A 49 -23.75 -12.96 -10.92
C LEU A 49 -23.01 -14.29 -11.17
N GLY A 50 -22.77 -15.11 -10.16
CA GLY A 50 -22.11 -16.41 -10.28
C GLY A 50 -20.59 -16.34 -10.41
N LYS A 51 -19.96 -15.17 -10.16
CA LYS A 51 -18.50 -15.03 -10.21
C LYS A 51 -17.86 -15.54 -8.92
N GLU A 52 -16.73 -16.21 -9.07
CA GLU A 52 -15.81 -16.49 -7.98
C GLU A 52 -14.94 -15.26 -7.71
N ILE A 53 -14.89 -14.79 -6.47
CA ILE A 53 -14.11 -13.60 -6.12
C ILE A 53 -12.96 -13.95 -5.18
N ILE A 54 -11.79 -13.45 -5.52
CA ILE A 54 -10.59 -13.48 -4.68
C ILE A 54 -10.27 -12.03 -4.30
N VAL A 55 -10.33 -11.73 -3.02
CA VAL A 55 -10.10 -10.39 -2.48
C VAL A 55 -8.85 -10.37 -1.64
N ALA A 56 -7.90 -9.53 -1.99
CA ALA A 56 -6.77 -9.18 -1.15
C ALA A 56 -6.95 -7.76 -0.59
N ARG A 57 -6.75 -7.60 0.71
CA ARG A 57 -6.75 -6.29 1.39
C ARG A 57 -5.58 -6.26 2.35
N ASN A 58 -4.61 -5.39 2.11
CA ASN A 58 -3.45 -5.28 2.98
C ASN A 58 -3.79 -4.60 4.31
N ILE A 59 -2.93 -4.82 5.30
CA ILE A 59 -2.88 -4.03 6.53
C ILE A 59 -1.51 -3.35 6.57
N THR A 60 -1.49 -2.02 6.54
CA THR A 60 -0.26 -1.25 6.73
C THR A 60 -0.04 -1.09 8.23
N ASP A 61 0.79 -1.97 8.77
CA ASP A 61 1.12 -2.06 10.20
C ASP A 61 2.52 -1.50 10.53
N ILE A 62 3.16 -0.84 9.56
CA ILE A 62 4.38 -0.05 9.73
C ILE A 62 4.32 1.19 8.85
N ASP A 63 4.43 2.38 9.45
CA ASP A 63 4.41 3.69 8.79
C ASP A 63 4.90 4.76 9.76
N ASP A 64 5.33 5.93 9.25
CA ASP A 64 5.77 7.07 10.07
C ASP A 64 4.72 7.45 11.12
N LYS A 65 3.45 7.52 10.70
CA LYS A 65 2.34 7.90 11.58
C LYS A 65 2.07 6.88 12.69
N ILE A 66 2.33 5.59 12.43
CA ILE A 66 2.22 4.55 13.45
C ILE A 66 3.33 4.74 14.49
N ILE A 67 4.56 5.02 14.04
CA ILE A 67 5.70 5.25 14.93
C ILE A 67 5.45 6.49 15.80
N GLU A 68 5.08 7.61 15.18
CA GLU A 68 4.74 8.83 15.90
C GLU A 68 3.64 8.60 16.94
N LYS A 69 2.56 7.91 16.54
CA LYS A 69 1.42 7.64 17.42
C LYS A 69 1.76 6.71 18.58
N SER A 70 2.60 5.72 18.34
CA SER A 70 3.06 4.82 19.41
C SER A 70 3.91 5.55 20.44
N LEU A 71 4.77 6.47 20.01
CA LEU A 71 5.56 7.33 20.89
C LEU A 71 4.67 8.28 21.71
N GLU A 72 3.69 8.94 21.07
CA GLU A 72 2.72 9.79 21.76
C GLU A 72 1.95 9.06 22.87
N GLN A 73 1.62 7.79 22.64
CA GLN A 73 0.87 6.97 23.59
C GLN A 73 1.74 6.22 24.60
N GLY A 74 3.06 6.24 24.43
CA GLY A 74 3.98 5.51 25.31
C GLY A 74 3.86 3.98 25.20
N VAL A 75 3.45 3.46 24.03
CA VAL A 75 3.32 2.03 23.75
C VAL A 75 4.24 1.63 22.60
N THR A 76 4.47 0.33 22.41
CA THR A 76 5.20 -0.15 21.25
C THR A 76 4.34 -0.05 19.99
N TYR A 77 4.98 0.13 18.82
CA TYR A 77 4.26 0.14 17.53
C TYR A 77 3.48 -1.19 17.33
N SER A 78 4.06 -2.32 17.75
CA SER A 78 3.44 -3.63 17.64
C SER A 78 2.18 -3.77 18.50
N GLU A 79 2.18 -3.22 19.70
CA GLU A 79 1.01 -3.18 20.57
C GLU A 79 -0.09 -2.29 20.01
N LEU A 80 0.27 -1.10 19.54
CA LEU A 80 -0.65 -0.17 18.88
C LEU A 80 -1.32 -0.83 17.67
N THR A 81 -0.52 -1.37 16.74
CA THR A 81 -1.05 -1.95 15.49
C THR A 81 -1.88 -3.19 15.73
N LYS A 82 -1.51 -4.03 16.71
CA LYS A 82 -2.30 -5.20 17.11
C LYS A 82 -3.68 -4.80 17.64
N ASN A 83 -3.74 -3.80 18.51
CA ASN A 83 -4.99 -3.33 19.11
C ASN A 83 -5.90 -2.68 18.05
N VAL A 84 -5.34 -1.76 17.25
CA VAL A 84 -6.09 -1.06 16.21
C VAL A 84 -6.55 -2.02 15.09
N SER A 85 -5.73 -2.97 14.67
CA SER A 85 -6.15 -4.01 13.70
C SER A 85 -7.35 -4.80 14.20
N LYS A 86 -7.37 -5.15 15.49
CA LYS A 86 -8.52 -5.84 16.09
C LYS A 86 -9.79 -4.99 16.04
N GLU A 87 -9.68 -3.69 16.31
CA GLU A 87 -10.81 -2.76 16.22
C GLU A 87 -11.34 -2.67 14.79
N PHE A 88 -10.48 -2.59 13.76
CA PHE A 88 -10.90 -2.64 12.36
C PHE A 88 -11.65 -3.92 12.01
N ILE A 89 -11.13 -5.08 12.41
CA ILE A 89 -11.80 -6.38 12.18
C ILE A 89 -13.17 -6.40 12.83
N GLN A 90 -13.29 -5.92 14.07
CA GLN A 90 -14.56 -5.85 14.79
C GLN A 90 -15.55 -4.89 14.12
N ALA A 91 -15.09 -3.71 13.70
CA ALA A 91 -15.93 -2.73 13.02
C ALA A 91 -16.47 -3.26 11.68
N TYR A 92 -15.62 -3.90 10.87
CA TYR A 92 -16.05 -4.51 9.61
C TYR A 92 -17.02 -5.67 9.82
N ALA A 93 -16.80 -6.48 10.85
CA ALA A 93 -17.73 -7.55 11.23
C ALA A 93 -19.09 -7.00 11.71
N ALA A 94 -19.10 -5.91 12.50
CA ALA A 94 -20.32 -5.25 12.95
C ALA A 94 -21.12 -4.66 11.78
N LEU A 95 -20.46 -4.23 10.69
CA LEU A 95 -21.08 -3.80 9.45
C LEU A 95 -21.49 -4.96 8.53
N ASN A 96 -21.33 -6.20 8.98
CA ASN A 96 -21.61 -7.42 8.21
C ASN A 96 -20.84 -7.50 6.88
N CYS A 97 -19.65 -6.87 6.78
CA CYS A 97 -18.80 -6.95 5.61
C CYS A 97 -18.15 -8.34 5.50
N LEU A 98 -18.05 -8.86 4.29
CA LEU A 98 -17.35 -10.11 4.00
C LEU A 98 -15.86 -9.97 4.32
N LYS A 99 -15.28 -11.04 4.88
CA LYS A 99 -13.84 -11.10 5.08
C LYS A 99 -13.12 -11.21 3.72
N PRO A 100 -11.99 -10.54 3.54
CA PRO A 100 -11.17 -10.75 2.36
C PRO A 100 -10.59 -12.18 2.35
N THR A 101 -10.21 -12.67 1.17
CA THR A 101 -9.54 -13.97 1.00
C THR A 101 -8.14 -13.93 1.61
N TYR A 102 -7.44 -12.81 1.39
CA TYR A 102 -6.10 -12.55 1.91
C TYR A 102 -6.05 -11.19 2.60
N GLU A 103 -5.37 -11.14 3.74
CA GLU A 103 -5.20 -9.90 4.51
C GLU A 103 -3.73 -9.78 4.99
N PRO A 104 -2.78 -9.62 4.03
CA PRO A 104 -1.35 -9.57 4.34
C PRO A 104 -1.00 -8.30 5.09
N LYS A 105 -0.04 -8.41 6.02
CA LYS A 105 0.55 -7.28 6.72
C LYS A 105 1.90 -6.91 6.12
N ALA A 106 2.22 -5.63 6.15
CA ALA A 106 3.50 -5.15 5.64
C ALA A 106 4.68 -5.75 6.41
N THR A 107 4.57 -5.88 7.74
CA THR A 107 5.64 -6.44 8.58
C THR A 107 5.84 -7.95 8.39
N GLU A 108 4.86 -8.66 7.87
CA GLU A 108 4.94 -10.10 7.56
C GLU A 108 5.48 -10.38 6.16
N SER A 109 5.72 -9.34 5.35
CA SER A 109 6.10 -9.42 3.93
C SER A 109 7.42 -8.69 3.62
N ILE A 110 8.30 -8.58 4.61
CA ILE A 110 9.54 -7.77 4.47
C ILE A 110 10.49 -8.35 3.44
N ASP A 111 10.71 -9.66 3.45
CA ASP A 111 11.67 -10.29 2.54
C ASP A 111 11.24 -10.15 1.09
N GLU A 112 9.96 -10.34 0.83
CA GLU A 112 9.37 -10.18 -0.49
C GLU A 112 9.38 -8.72 -0.96
N ILE A 113 9.16 -7.77 -0.05
CA ILE A 113 9.28 -6.35 -0.35
C ILE A 113 10.73 -6.01 -0.75
N ILE A 114 11.71 -6.54 -0.03
CA ILE A 114 13.13 -6.34 -0.35
C ILE A 114 13.45 -6.91 -1.73
N ASP A 115 13.00 -8.13 -2.02
CA ASP A 115 13.26 -8.76 -3.33
C ASP A 115 12.60 -7.99 -4.46
N PHE A 116 11.40 -7.47 -4.24
CA PHE A 116 10.74 -6.64 -5.21
C PHE A 116 11.47 -5.32 -5.48
N ILE A 117 11.99 -4.66 -4.44
CA ILE A 117 12.80 -3.43 -4.61
C ILE A 117 14.08 -3.72 -5.40
N LYS A 118 14.75 -4.86 -5.18
CA LYS A 118 15.91 -5.27 -5.97
C LYS A 118 15.58 -5.37 -7.47
N ILE A 119 14.44 -5.97 -7.81
CA ILE A 119 13.97 -6.06 -9.20
C ILE A 119 13.77 -4.66 -9.79
N LEU A 120 13.24 -3.72 -9.04
CA LEU A 120 13.09 -2.33 -9.50
C LEU A 120 14.44 -1.63 -9.69
N GLU A 121 15.44 -1.91 -8.85
CA GLU A 121 16.81 -1.40 -9.04
C GLU A 121 17.46 -2.02 -10.28
N GLU A 122 17.34 -3.33 -10.50
CA GLU A 122 17.85 -4.01 -11.70
C GLU A 122 17.24 -3.47 -13.00
N LYS A 123 16.01 -2.94 -12.93
CA LYS A 123 15.33 -2.28 -14.06
C LYS A 123 15.61 -0.77 -14.17
N ASP A 124 16.53 -0.22 -13.39
CA ASP A 124 16.80 1.23 -13.30
C ASP A 124 15.58 2.11 -12.94
N ILE A 125 14.56 1.51 -12.30
CA ILE A 125 13.33 2.21 -11.88
C ILE A 125 13.44 2.69 -10.42
N ALA A 126 14.35 2.11 -9.65
CA ALA A 126 14.65 2.53 -8.29
C ALA A 126 16.12 2.91 -8.14
N TYR A 127 16.42 3.77 -7.18
CA TYR A 127 17.77 4.23 -6.90
C TYR A 127 17.99 4.47 -5.40
N GLN A 128 19.24 4.35 -4.98
CA GLN A 128 19.66 4.56 -3.59
C GLN A 128 20.03 6.00 -3.31
N THR A 129 19.78 6.43 -2.08
CA THR A 129 20.22 7.70 -1.50
C THR A 129 20.79 7.46 -0.10
N SER A 130 21.28 8.52 0.54
CA SER A 130 21.69 8.48 1.94
C SER A 130 20.56 8.19 2.94
N SER A 131 19.30 8.36 2.53
CA SER A 131 18.10 8.17 3.37
C SER A 131 17.30 6.90 3.06
N GLY A 132 17.66 6.18 1.98
CA GLY A 132 16.96 4.95 1.59
C GLY A 132 16.93 4.70 0.09
N VAL A 133 15.95 3.93 -0.36
CA VAL A 133 15.73 3.61 -1.77
C VAL A 133 14.43 4.27 -2.25
N TYR A 134 14.49 4.89 -3.41
CA TYR A 134 13.39 5.68 -3.98
C TYR A 134 12.99 5.14 -5.36
N PHE A 135 11.71 5.23 -5.67
CA PHE A 135 11.18 4.99 -7.00
C PHE A 135 11.39 6.25 -7.85
N ASP A 136 11.98 6.07 -9.04
CA ASP A 136 12.20 7.13 -10.03
C ASP A 136 10.98 7.18 -10.97
N ILE A 137 10.08 8.13 -10.77
CA ILE A 137 8.86 8.24 -11.58
C ILE A 137 9.14 8.54 -13.06
N THR A 138 10.30 9.11 -13.35
CA THR A 138 10.66 9.48 -14.74
C THR A 138 11.12 8.28 -15.56
N ARG A 139 11.53 7.20 -14.89
CA ARG A 139 11.97 5.95 -15.53
C ARG A 139 10.84 5.02 -15.91
N TYR A 140 9.64 5.24 -15.37
CA TYR A 140 8.47 4.44 -15.71
C TYR A 140 7.50 5.26 -16.56
N SER A 141 7.60 5.11 -17.88
CA SER A 141 6.84 5.91 -18.85
C SER A 141 5.31 5.84 -18.70
N LYS A 142 4.80 4.74 -18.15
CA LYS A 142 3.36 4.55 -17.90
C LYS A 142 2.90 5.10 -16.53
N TYR A 143 3.81 5.70 -15.74
CA TYR A 143 3.43 6.32 -14.48
C TYR A 143 2.38 7.41 -14.74
N LEU A 144 1.32 7.48 -13.97
CA LEU A 144 0.17 8.39 -14.14
C LEU A 144 -0.83 8.03 -15.26
N GLU A 145 -0.56 7.08 -16.15
CA GLU A 145 -1.48 6.69 -17.21
C GLU A 145 -2.87 6.31 -16.65
N LEU A 146 -2.90 5.50 -15.59
CA LEU A 146 -4.15 5.09 -14.92
C LEU A 146 -4.88 6.26 -14.26
N SER A 147 -4.15 7.19 -13.65
CA SER A 147 -4.76 8.33 -12.94
C SER A 147 -5.20 9.44 -13.89
N GLY A 148 -4.65 9.49 -15.10
CA GLY A 148 -4.83 10.56 -16.07
C GLY A 148 -4.39 11.93 -15.56
N ARG A 149 -3.46 11.96 -14.59
CA ARG A 149 -2.87 13.19 -14.04
C ARG A 149 -1.61 13.55 -14.81
N SER A 150 -1.22 14.82 -14.77
CA SER A 150 0.09 15.28 -15.18
C SER A 150 1.08 15.32 -14.01
N ILE A 151 2.37 15.41 -14.28
CA ILE A 151 3.39 15.61 -13.23
C ILE A 151 3.15 16.95 -12.51
N GLU A 152 2.71 17.98 -13.22
CA GLU A 152 2.36 19.29 -12.67
C GLU A 152 1.20 19.20 -11.66
N ASP A 153 0.23 18.34 -11.92
CA ASP A 153 -0.89 18.09 -10.97
C ASP A 153 -0.41 17.43 -9.68
N LEU A 154 0.64 16.60 -9.74
CA LEU A 154 1.25 16.01 -8.55
C LEU A 154 1.97 17.06 -7.71
N LEU A 155 2.70 17.98 -8.36
CA LEU A 155 3.45 19.05 -7.69
C LEU A 155 2.52 20.00 -6.92
N SER A 156 1.33 20.27 -7.45
CA SER A 156 0.37 21.20 -6.84
C SER A 156 -0.33 20.65 -5.60
N GLY A 157 -0.32 19.33 -5.39
CA GLY A 157 -1.06 18.64 -4.33
C GLY A 157 -0.23 18.11 -3.15
N THR A 158 1.10 18.09 -3.26
CA THR A 158 1.99 17.52 -2.26
C THR A 158 2.76 18.61 -1.50
N ARG A 159 2.81 18.49 -0.16
CA ARG A 159 3.85 19.18 0.63
C ARG A 159 5.18 18.52 0.25
N VAL A 160 5.95 19.21 -0.58
CA VAL A 160 7.27 18.74 -1.00
C VAL A 160 8.21 18.89 0.19
N GLU A 161 8.50 17.80 0.90
CA GLU A 161 9.66 17.74 1.77
C GLU A 161 10.90 17.59 0.91
N PHE A 162 11.80 18.55 1.01
CA PHE A 162 13.12 18.44 0.39
C PHE A 162 13.89 17.33 1.12
N ILE A 163 14.11 16.23 0.44
CA ILE A 163 14.94 15.13 0.93
C ILE A 163 16.23 15.16 0.11
N GLU A 164 17.34 15.34 0.79
CA GLU A 164 18.65 15.36 0.16
C GLU A 164 18.93 14.05 -0.57
N GLY A 165 19.36 14.15 -1.84
CA GLY A 165 19.66 13.01 -2.69
C GLY A 165 18.49 12.48 -3.53
N LYS A 166 17.26 13.00 -3.39
CA LYS A 166 16.18 12.69 -4.34
C LYS A 166 16.48 13.31 -5.71
N LYS A 167 16.25 12.54 -6.77
CA LYS A 167 16.38 13.03 -8.16
C LYS A 167 15.26 13.99 -8.54
N ASN A 168 14.02 13.60 -8.19
CA ASN A 168 12.82 14.41 -8.46
C ASN A 168 11.99 14.53 -7.18
N ASN A 169 11.27 15.64 -7.03
CA ASN A 169 10.47 15.87 -5.85
C ASN A 169 9.33 14.85 -5.67
N GLU A 170 8.82 14.33 -6.76
CA GLU A 170 7.71 13.39 -6.84
C GLU A 170 8.12 11.94 -6.60
N ASP A 171 9.43 11.64 -6.62
CA ASP A 171 9.94 10.31 -6.31
C ASP A 171 9.53 9.94 -4.88
N PHE A 172 9.18 8.70 -4.65
CA PHE A 172 8.71 8.24 -3.35
C PHE A 172 9.57 7.10 -2.80
N ALA A 173 9.65 7.05 -1.47
CA ALA A 173 10.44 6.05 -0.79
C ALA A 173 9.82 4.65 -0.95
N LEU A 174 10.64 3.70 -1.35
CA LEU A 174 10.37 2.26 -1.33
C LEU A 174 10.90 1.63 -0.04
N TRP A 175 12.10 2.05 0.38
CA TRP A 175 12.74 1.65 1.62
C TRP A 175 13.31 2.89 2.31
N LYS A 176 13.01 3.07 3.60
CA LYS A 176 13.52 4.16 4.41
C LYS A 176 14.54 3.61 5.39
N LEU A 177 15.74 4.19 5.45
CA LEU A 177 16.69 3.86 6.50
C LEU A 177 16.14 4.29 7.86
N ALA A 178 16.24 3.40 8.85
CA ALA A 178 15.71 3.65 10.18
C ALA A 178 16.57 4.67 10.92
N LYS A 179 15.91 5.54 11.66
CA LYS A 179 16.53 6.39 12.67
C LYS A 179 16.75 5.59 13.95
N GLU A 180 17.48 6.16 14.86
CA GLU A 180 17.71 5.57 16.19
C GLU A 180 16.36 5.31 16.90
N ASN A 181 16.21 4.11 17.45
CA ASN A 181 15.00 3.64 18.12
C ASN A 181 13.75 3.44 17.25
N GLU A 182 13.86 3.51 15.92
CA GLU A 182 12.77 3.12 15.02
C GLU A 182 12.75 1.60 14.77
N PRO A 183 11.56 1.01 14.54
CA PRO A 183 11.45 -0.35 14.03
C PRO A 183 12.22 -0.52 12.73
N SER A 184 13.00 -1.59 12.63
CA SER A 184 13.84 -1.79 11.44
C SER A 184 14.09 -3.26 11.15
N TRP A 185 14.31 -3.55 9.89
CA TRP A 185 14.70 -4.84 9.34
C TRP A 185 16.00 -4.73 8.55
N LYS A 186 16.75 -5.83 8.51
CA LYS A 186 17.96 -5.91 7.69
C LYS A 186 17.60 -5.88 6.21
N SER A 187 18.34 -5.10 5.44
CA SER A 187 18.26 -5.08 3.98
C SER A 187 19.63 -4.88 3.36
N PRO A 188 19.79 -5.06 2.03
CA PRO A 188 21.03 -4.74 1.33
C PRO A 188 21.45 -3.27 1.47
N TRP A 189 20.50 -2.39 1.73
CA TRP A 189 20.72 -0.93 1.83
C TRP A 189 20.98 -0.46 3.26
N GLY A 190 20.87 -1.38 4.25
CA GLY A 190 21.01 -1.10 5.67
C GLY A 190 19.76 -1.42 6.48
N GLN A 191 19.83 -1.11 7.77
CA GLN A 191 18.67 -1.24 8.67
C GLN A 191 17.62 -0.20 8.29
N GLY A 192 16.38 -0.64 8.05
CA GLY A 192 15.33 0.25 7.59
C GLY A 192 13.96 -0.41 7.60
N ARG A 193 13.02 0.23 6.96
CA ARG A 193 11.63 -0.20 6.88
C ARG A 193 11.00 0.14 5.52
N PRO A 194 9.93 -0.55 5.12
CA PRO A 194 9.22 -0.24 3.89
C PRO A 194 8.68 1.19 3.87
N GLY A 195 8.74 1.83 2.71
CA GLY A 195 7.94 3.01 2.42
C GLY A 195 6.45 2.65 2.29
N TRP A 196 5.58 3.63 2.47
CA TRP A 196 4.12 3.37 2.45
C TRP A 196 3.64 2.77 1.12
N HIS A 197 4.14 3.27 0.00
CA HIS A 197 3.69 2.83 -1.33
C HIS A 197 4.06 1.38 -1.66
N ILE A 198 5.23 0.90 -1.23
CA ILE A 198 5.67 -0.47 -1.54
C ILE A 198 4.81 -1.52 -0.84
N CYS A 199 4.26 -1.20 0.34
CA CYS A 199 3.34 -2.08 1.05
C CYS A 199 2.07 -2.37 0.22
N LEU A 200 1.67 -1.44 -0.64
CA LEU A 200 0.52 -1.59 -1.52
C LEU A 200 0.87 -2.39 -2.78
N LEU A 201 2.04 -2.14 -3.36
CA LEU A 201 2.48 -2.79 -4.60
C LEU A 201 2.73 -4.27 -4.40
N TYR A 202 3.43 -4.65 -3.34
CA TYR A 202 3.80 -6.03 -3.08
C TYR A 202 2.58 -6.92 -2.83
N THR A 203 1.57 -6.43 -2.13
CA THR A 203 0.37 -7.19 -1.81
C THR A 203 -0.68 -7.22 -2.94
N SER A 204 -0.40 -6.56 -4.07
CA SER A 204 -1.29 -6.57 -5.24
C SER A 204 -1.23 -7.92 -5.95
N PRO A 205 -2.38 -8.56 -6.24
CA PRO A 205 -2.42 -9.83 -6.95
C PRO A 205 -2.18 -9.69 -8.47
N SER A 206 -1.74 -8.54 -8.95
CA SER A 206 -1.47 -8.32 -10.37
C SER A 206 0.00 -8.65 -10.71
N PRO A 207 0.30 -9.82 -11.28
CA PRO A 207 1.64 -10.12 -11.77
C PRO A 207 1.98 -9.39 -13.08
N ARG A 208 1.02 -8.67 -13.68
CA ARG A 208 1.20 -8.06 -15.01
C ARG A 208 2.11 -6.85 -15.01
N ASP A 209 2.27 -6.18 -13.89
CA ASP A 209 2.98 -4.90 -13.85
C ASP A 209 4.50 -5.08 -13.79
N PHE A 210 5.01 -6.32 -13.69
CA PHE A 210 6.42 -6.57 -13.40
C PHE A 210 7.09 -7.65 -14.25
N THR A 211 6.37 -8.29 -15.16
CA THR A 211 6.89 -9.37 -16.01
C THR A 211 7.07 -8.98 -17.48
N GLU A 212 6.77 -7.75 -17.88
CA GLU A 212 7.04 -7.24 -19.21
C GLU A 212 8.09 -6.14 -19.21
#